data_8eeeb803f552a7d2ceca780be5cf4825
#
_entry.id   8eeeb803f552a7d2ceca780be5cf4825
#
_cell.length_a   1.000
_cell.length_b   1.000
_cell.length_c   1.000
_cell.angle_alpha   90.00
_cell.angle_beta   90.00
_cell.angle_gamma   90.00
#
_symmetry.space_group_name_H-M   'P 1'
#
loop_
_entity.id
_entity.type
_entity.pdbx_description
1 polymer ?
#
loop_
_entity_poly.entity_id
_entity_poly.type
_entity_poly.pdbx_seq_one_letter_code
_entity_poly.pdbx_strand_id
1 'polypeptide(L)'
;MILIFDGNNTFFRNFAASSVADANGNPAGGVVGSIRSLKWLVRETKARRVFWVWDAPGGSKKRRSIITEYKSGRKPHMNREVDESTTDSQKNMMWQLERTEQVLKYLGVTQIAVQDIEADDAIGYLAGQFEGEQKVIVSSDKDMWQLISDQVTVYWPTKKIYITPGDFSKVSPFHPSNYVLARALAMGDS
;
A
#
# COMPACT_ATOMS: atom_id res chain seq x y z
N MET A 1 3.74 -15.76 10.65
CA MET A 1 3.97 -14.74 9.61
C MET A 1 2.70 -13.97 9.35
N ILE A 2 2.78 -12.66 9.34
CA ILE A 2 1.70 -11.71 9.05
C ILE A 2 2.06 -10.96 7.77
N LEU A 3 1.10 -10.78 6.86
CA LEU A 3 1.22 -9.89 5.71
C LEU A 3 0.43 -8.61 5.98
N ILE A 4 1.03 -7.46 5.69
CA ILE A 4 0.41 -6.14 5.78
C ILE A 4 0.52 -5.49 4.40
N PHE A 5 -0.58 -5.45 3.68
CA PHE A 5 -0.63 -4.83 2.36
C PHE A 5 -0.95 -3.34 2.47
N ASP A 6 -0.14 -2.52 1.84
CA ASP A 6 -0.53 -1.18 1.44
C ASP A 6 -1.54 -1.32 0.29
N GLY A 7 -2.80 -1.15 0.61
CA GLY A 7 -3.92 -1.47 -0.27
C GLY A 7 -3.97 -0.57 -1.50
N ASN A 8 -3.85 0.73 -1.29
CA ASN A 8 -3.87 1.71 -2.36
C ASN A 8 -2.67 1.53 -3.30
N ASN A 9 -1.45 1.42 -2.76
CA ASN A 9 -0.25 1.19 -3.54
C ASN A 9 -0.35 -0.10 -4.36
N THR A 10 -0.81 -1.19 -3.75
CA THR A 10 -0.99 -2.48 -4.43
C THR A 10 -2.04 -2.38 -5.53
N PHE A 11 -3.19 -1.79 -5.26
CA PHE A 11 -4.27 -1.65 -6.22
C PHE A 11 -3.85 -0.78 -7.41
N PHE A 12 -3.39 0.45 -7.17
CA PHE A 12 -3.07 1.39 -8.25
C PHE A 12 -1.91 0.93 -9.11
N ARG A 13 -0.91 0.28 -8.52
CA ARG A 13 0.19 -0.34 -9.29
C ARG A 13 -0.34 -1.40 -10.25
N ASN A 14 -1.22 -2.28 -9.79
CA ASN A 14 -1.79 -3.33 -10.64
C ASN A 14 -2.77 -2.76 -11.67
N PHE A 15 -3.56 -1.76 -11.30
CA PHE A 15 -4.45 -1.04 -12.20
C PHE A 15 -3.70 -0.40 -13.36
N ALA A 16 -2.57 0.26 -13.08
CA ALA A 16 -1.77 0.95 -14.09
C ALA A 16 -0.95 0.00 -14.98
N ALA A 17 -0.50 -1.15 -14.43
CA ALA A 17 0.46 -2.02 -15.12
C ALA A 17 -0.19 -3.20 -15.85
N SER A 18 -1.45 -3.51 -15.61
CA SER A 18 -2.08 -4.73 -16.12
C SER A 18 -3.07 -4.45 -17.24
N SER A 19 -2.89 -5.12 -18.36
CA SER A 19 -3.81 -5.12 -19.51
C SER A 19 -4.91 -6.19 -19.43
N VAL A 20 -5.10 -6.83 -18.27
CA VAL A 20 -6.14 -7.83 -18.09
C VAL A 20 -7.51 -7.20 -18.21
N ALA A 21 -8.38 -7.83 -19.01
CA ALA A 21 -9.78 -7.47 -19.15
C ALA A 21 -10.71 -8.61 -18.68
N ASP A 22 -11.96 -8.26 -18.38
CA ASP A 22 -13.03 -9.21 -18.13
C ASP A 22 -13.56 -9.83 -19.44
N ALA A 23 -14.56 -10.71 -19.34
CA ALA A 23 -15.14 -11.37 -20.50
C ALA A 23 -15.84 -10.41 -21.48
N ASN A 24 -16.17 -9.19 -21.05
CA ASN A 24 -16.81 -8.16 -21.87
C ASN A 24 -15.80 -7.15 -22.43
N GLY A 25 -14.49 -7.35 -22.17
CA GLY A 25 -13.43 -6.46 -22.62
C GLY A 25 -13.16 -5.28 -21.68
N ASN A 26 -13.82 -5.17 -20.53
CA ASN A 26 -13.58 -4.08 -19.59
C ASN A 26 -12.27 -4.31 -18.83
N PRO A 27 -11.44 -3.27 -18.63
CA PRO A 27 -10.23 -3.39 -17.86
C PRO A 27 -10.50 -3.91 -16.43
N ALA A 28 -9.74 -4.92 -16.01
CA ALA A 28 -9.86 -5.59 -14.70
C ALA A 28 -8.52 -5.79 -13.99
N GLY A 29 -7.47 -5.09 -14.44
CA GLY A 29 -6.10 -5.28 -13.99
C GLY A 29 -5.90 -5.03 -12.51
N GLY A 30 -6.57 -4.03 -11.94
CA GLY A 30 -6.51 -3.69 -10.52
C GLY A 30 -6.98 -4.84 -9.63
N VAL A 31 -8.17 -5.38 -9.92
CA VAL A 31 -8.74 -6.51 -9.17
C VAL A 31 -7.87 -7.75 -9.32
N VAL A 32 -7.67 -8.19 -10.57
CA VAL A 32 -6.99 -9.45 -10.86
C VAL A 32 -5.54 -9.42 -10.37
N GLY A 33 -4.83 -8.31 -10.58
CA GLY A 33 -3.46 -8.15 -10.14
C GLY A 33 -3.32 -8.12 -8.62
N SER A 34 -4.23 -7.44 -7.92
CA SER A 34 -4.25 -7.41 -6.45
C SER A 34 -4.46 -8.81 -5.86
N ILE A 35 -5.43 -9.55 -6.37
CA ILE A 35 -5.71 -10.90 -5.89
C ILE A 35 -4.59 -11.88 -6.25
N ARG A 36 -3.97 -11.75 -7.42
CA ARG A 36 -2.77 -12.55 -7.78
C ARG A 36 -1.60 -12.25 -6.84
N SER A 37 -1.36 -10.99 -6.51
CA SER A 37 -0.31 -10.58 -5.57
C SER A 37 -0.56 -11.17 -4.18
N LEU A 38 -1.79 -11.06 -3.70
CA LEU A 38 -2.22 -11.66 -2.43
C LEU A 38 -1.99 -13.17 -2.43
N LYS A 39 -2.54 -13.87 -3.43
CA LYS A 39 -2.42 -15.33 -3.54
C LYS A 39 -0.97 -15.79 -3.54
N TRP A 40 -0.13 -15.11 -4.32
CA TRP A 40 1.29 -15.47 -4.44
C TRP A 40 2.00 -15.27 -3.10
N LEU A 41 1.86 -14.09 -2.47
CA LEU A 41 2.53 -13.78 -1.21
C LEU A 41 2.07 -14.67 -0.05
N VAL A 42 0.77 -14.96 0.05
CA VAL A 42 0.27 -15.90 1.09
C VAL A 42 0.89 -17.28 0.94
N ARG A 43 1.04 -17.78 -0.29
CA ARG A 43 1.67 -19.09 -0.55
C ARG A 43 3.16 -19.08 -0.27
N GLU A 44 3.86 -18.05 -0.73
CA GLU A 44 5.30 -17.87 -0.58
C GLU A 44 5.70 -17.77 0.90
N THR A 45 4.99 -16.90 1.65
CA THR A 45 5.31 -16.61 3.05
C THR A 45 4.63 -17.55 4.04
N LYS A 46 3.70 -18.39 3.60
CA LYS A 46 2.83 -19.23 4.45
C LYS A 46 2.14 -18.39 5.54
N ALA A 47 1.72 -17.18 5.17
CA ALA A 47 1.10 -16.24 6.09
C ALA A 47 -0.20 -16.81 6.66
N ARG A 48 -0.40 -16.58 7.97
CA ARG A 48 -1.60 -17.00 8.71
C ARG A 48 -2.60 -15.86 8.90
N ARG A 49 -2.13 -14.63 8.80
CA ARG A 49 -2.94 -13.41 8.91
C ARG A 49 -2.58 -12.48 7.77
N VAL A 50 -3.59 -11.82 7.24
CA VAL A 50 -3.43 -10.80 6.20
C VAL A 50 -4.23 -9.58 6.60
N PHE A 51 -3.55 -8.44 6.66
CA PHE A 51 -4.15 -7.12 6.77
C PHE A 51 -4.01 -6.40 5.45
N TRP A 52 -5.10 -5.80 5.00
CA TRP A 52 -5.13 -4.96 3.81
C TRP A 52 -5.54 -3.56 4.24
N VAL A 53 -4.62 -2.62 4.18
CA VAL A 53 -4.80 -1.27 4.73
C VAL A 53 -5.10 -0.32 3.60
N TRP A 54 -6.25 0.35 3.69
CA TRP A 54 -6.70 1.33 2.73
C TRP A 54 -6.53 2.75 3.29
N ASP A 55 -6.24 3.71 2.41
CA ASP A 55 -6.40 5.11 2.76
C ASP A 55 -7.88 5.43 2.97
N ALA A 56 -8.19 6.04 4.09
CA ALA A 56 -9.53 6.53 4.36
C ALA A 56 -9.71 8.00 3.94
N PRO A 57 -10.95 8.44 3.69
CA PRO A 57 -11.23 9.84 3.47
C PRO A 57 -10.68 10.70 4.62
N GLY A 58 -10.03 11.81 4.28
CA GLY A 58 -9.51 12.74 5.29
C GLY A 58 -8.13 12.43 5.85
N GLY A 59 -7.49 11.30 5.50
CA GLY A 59 -6.21 10.87 6.06
C GLY A 59 -5.11 11.94 6.05
N SER A 60 -5.03 12.73 5.00
CA SER A 60 -4.04 13.83 4.90
C SER A 60 -4.46 15.15 5.56
N LYS A 61 -5.68 15.28 6.13
CA LYS A 61 -6.18 16.55 6.69
C LYS A 61 -5.29 17.08 7.81
N LYS A 62 -4.90 16.21 8.74
CA LYS A 62 -4.05 16.58 9.88
C LYS A 62 -2.69 17.09 9.42
N ARG A 63 -2.05 16.41 8.45
CA ARG A 63 -0.75 16.84 7.90
C ARG A 63 -0.87 18.15 7.12
N ARG A 64 -1.95 18.34 6.35
CA ARG A 64 -2.22 19.60 5.62
C ARG A 64 -2.52 20.77 6.55
N SER A 65 -3.09 20.55 7.72
CA SER A 65 -3.30 21.62 8.70
C SER A 65 -1.99 22.12 9.33
N ILE A 66 -0.95 21.30 9.32
CA ILE A 66 0.39 21.65 9.85
C ILE A 66 1.27 22.19 8.73
N ILE A 67 1.23 21.56 7.55
CA ILE A 67 2.03 21.93 6.37
C ILE A 67 1.08 22.12 5.20
N THR A 68 0.76 23.36 4.89
CA THR A 68 -0.24 23.73 3.86
C THR A 68 0.10 23.16 2.48
N GLU A 69 1.39 23.01 2.17
CA GLU A 69 1.89 22.49 0.89
C GLU A 69 1.97 20.95 0.84
N TYR A 70 1.67 20.27 1.93
CA TYR A 70 1.77 18.81 1.98
C TYR A 70 0.89 18.15 0.90
N LYS A 71 1.54 17.45 -0.03
CA LYS A 71 0.89 16.79 -1.18
C LYS A 71 0.08 17.74 -2.08
N SER A 72 0.37 19.06 -2.09
CA SER A 72 -0.37 20.05 -2.90
C SER A 72 -0.31 19.77 -4.40
N GLY A 73 0.75 19.16 -4.90
CA GLY A 73 0.92 18.77 -6.30
C GLY A 73 0.32 17.40 -6.68
N ARG A 74 -0.17 16.62 -5.72
CA ARG A 74 -0.80 15.34 -6.01
C ARG A 74 -2.26 15.55 -6.40
N LYS A 75 -2.73 14.83 -7.43
CA LYS A 75 -4.17 14.80 -7.74
C LYS A 75 -4.94 14.41 -6.49
N PRO A 76 -6.06 15.10 -6.19
CA PRO A 76 -6.85 14.81 -5.00
C PRO A 76 -7.21 13.32 -4.96
N HIS A 77 -7.24 12.76 -3.76
CA HIS A 77 -7.80 11.44 -3.52
C HIS A 77 -9.13 11.34 -4.24
N MET A 78 -9.29 10.29 -4.99
CA MET A 78 -10.45 10.08 -5.82
C MET A 78 -11.72 10.23 -4.98
N ASN A 79 -12.51 11.26 -5.28
CA ASN A 79 -13.87 11.30 -4.79
C ASN A 79 -14.57 10.05 -5.33
N ARG A 80 -15.16 9.23 -4.46
CA ARG A 80 -15.91 8.03 -4.87
C ARG A 80 -17.32 8.39 -5.37
N GLU A 81 -17.68 9.67 -5.33
CA GLU A 81 -18.92 10.15 -5.89
C GLU A 81 -18.80 10.29 -7.40
N VAL A 82 -19.74 9.69 -8.10
CA VAL A 82 -19.83 9.75 -9.56
C VAL A 82 -20.74 10.92 -9.92
N ASP A 83 -20.22 11.86 -10.66
CA ASP A 83 -20.97 12.97 -11.24
C ASP A 83 -20.81 13.01 -12.78
N GLU A 84 -21.40 13.99 -13.43
CA GLU A 84 -21.38 14.14 -14.89
C GLU A 84 -19.96 14.35 -15.45
N SER A 85 -19.02 14.83 -14.65
CA SER A 85 -17.62 15.03 -15.03
C SER A 85 -16.76 13.76 -14.93
N THR A 86 -17.30 12.69 -14.33
CA THR A 86 -16.56 11.44 -14.08
C THR A 86 -16.36 10.68 -15.39
N THR A 87 -15.11 10.50 -15.79
CA THR A 87 -14.74 9.78 -17.01
C THR A 87 -15.01 8.26 -16.90
N ASP A 88 -15.17 7.58 -18.02
CA ASP A 88 -15.39 6.12 -18.04
C ASP A 88 -14.20 5.36 -17.43
N SER A 89 -12.99 5.86 -17.59
CA SER A 89 -11.80 5.29 -16.93
C SER A 89 -11.87 5.42 -15.41
N GLN A 90 -12.36 6.54 -14.90
CA GLN A 90 -12.56 6.75 -13.45
C GLN A 90 -13.67 5.83 -12.92
N LYS A 91 -14.80 5.70 -13.63
CA LYS A 91 -15.88 4.78 -13.28
C LYS A 91 -15.39 3.34 -13.21
N ASN A 92 -14.62 2.92 -14.22
CA ASN A 92 -14.03 1.58 -14.24
C ASN A 92 -13.07 1.37 -13.07
N MET A 93 -12.22 2.35 -12.75
CA MET A 93 -11.28 2.27 -11.63
C MET A 93 -12.03 2.14 -10.29
N MET A 94 -13.10 2.92 -10.09
CA MET A 94 -13.94 2.84 -8.89
C MET A 94 -14.61 1.46 -8.77
N TRP A 95 -15.17 0.97 -9.85
CA TRP A 95 -15.75 -0.36 -9.91
C TRP A 95 -14.71 -1.45 -9.54
N GLN A 96 -13.51 -1.36 -10.09
CA GLN A 96 -12.44 -2.32 -9.76
C GLN A 96 -12.03 -2.24 -8.28
N LEU A 97 -11.98 -1.03 -7.70
CA LEU A 97 -11.65 -0.83 -6.29
C LEU A 97 -12.69 -1.51 -5.40
N GLU A 98 -13.98 -1.23 -5.63
CA GLU A 98 -15.09 -1.87 -4.91
C GLU A 98 -15.07 -3.40 -5.06
N ARG A 99 -14.82 -3.91 -6.26
CA ARG A 99 -14.70 -5.35 -6.49
C ARG A 99 -13.51 -5.95 -5.75
N THR A 100 -12.39 -5.23 -5.66
CA THR A 100 -11.24 -5.68 -4.88
C THR A 100 -11.62 -5.80 -3.40
N GLU A 101 -12.27 -4.77 -2.84
CA GLU A 101 -12.75 -4.79 -1.45
C GLU A 101 -13.70 -5.97 -1.19
N GLN A 102 -14.66 -6.20 -2.10
CA GLN A 102 -15.61 -7.32 -1.99
C GLN A 102 -14.92 -8.68 -2.03
N VAL A 103 -14.01 -8.89 -2.99
CA VAL A 103 -13.28 -10.16 -3.12
C VAL A 103 -12.40 -10.40 -1.89
N LEU A 104 -11.69 -9.39 -1.39
CA LEU A 104 -10.89 -9.51 -0.16
C LEU A 104 -11.76 -9.91 1.04
N LYS A 105 -12.96 -9.33 1.15
CA LYS A 105 -13.93 -9.70 2.19
C LYS A 105 -14.35 -11.18 2.08
N TYR A 106 -14.66 -11.66 0.88
CA TYR A 106 -15.00 -13.08 0.65
C TYR A 106 -13.84 -14.03 0.95
N LEU A 107 -12.61 -13.58 0.75
CA LEU A 107 -11.40 -14.35 1.09
C LEU A 107 -11.05 -14.30 2.58
N GLY A 108 -11.82 -13.61 3.42
CA GLY A 108 -11.56 -13.49 4.85
C GLY A 108 -10.36 -12.61 5.19
N VAL A 109 -9.95 -11.72 4.28
CA VAL A 109 -8.86 -10.77 4.53
C VAL A 109 -9.36 -9.64 5.42
N THR A 110 -8.63 -9.36 6.50
CA THR A 110 -8.93 -8.22 7.38
C THR A 110 -8.59 -6.92 6.66
N GLN A 111 -9.61 -6.11 6.37
CA GLN A 111 -9.45 -4.81 5.75
C GLN A 111 -9.54 -3.71 6.79
N ILE A 112 -8.64 -2.74 6.73
CA ILE A 112 -8.53 -1.64 7.68
C ILE A 112 -8.52 -0.32 6.89
N ALA A 113 -9.42 0.58 7.26
CA ALA A 113 -9.42 1.97 6.84
C ALA A 113 -9.76 2.81 8.06
N VAL A 114 -8.86 3.69 8.49
CA VAL A 114 -9.05 4.50 9.69
C VAL A 114 -9.31 5.94 9.28
N GLN A 115 -10.47 6.46 9.64
CA GLN A 115 -10.85 7.83 9.29
C GLN A 115 -9.81 8.85 9.79
N ASP A 116 -9.51 9.83 8.94
CA ASP A 116 -8.54 10.90 9.19
C ASP A 116 -7.08 10.43 9.45
N ILE A 117 -6.77 9.17 9.14
CA ILE A 117 -5.43 8.58 9.23
C ILE A 117 -5.02 8.05 7.84
N GLU A 118 -3.78 8.31 7.43
CA GLU A 118 -3.22 7.73 6.19
C GLU A 118 -2.89 6.24 6.40
N ALA A 119 -2.93 5.47 5.32
CA ALA A 119 -2.60 4.04 5.37
C ALA A 119 -1.20 3.79 5.95
N ASP A 120 -0.24 4.66 5.65
CA ASP A 120 1.14 4.59 6.14
C ASP A 120 1.22 4.57 7.66
N ASP A 121 0.45 5.45 8.32
CA ASP A 121 0.40 5.53 9.79
C ASP A 121 -0.24 4.28 10.39
N ALA A 122 -1.31 3.77 9.76
CA ALA A 122 -1.97 2.54 10.19
C ALA A 122 -1.06 1.30 9.98
N ILE A 123 -0.31 1.25 8.88
CA ILE A 123 0.69 0.22 8.62
C ILE A 123 1.81 0.29 9.66
N GLY A 124 2.31 1.51 9.97
CA GLY A 124 3.32 1.71 11.01
C GLY A 124 2.84 1.20 12.38
N TYR A 125 1.60 1.51 12.74
CA TYR A 125 1.00 1.00 13.98
C TYR A 125 0.92 -0.54 13.97
N LEU A 126 0.44 -1.16 12.90
CA LEU A 126 0.34 -2.62 12.78
C LEU A 126 1.71 -3.31 12.82
N ALA A 127 2.73 -2.68 12.23
CA ALA A 127 4.10 -3.19 12.26
C ALA A 127 4.65 -3.29 13.69
N GLY A 128 4.25 -2.38 14.59
CA GLY A 128 4.58 -2.40 16.00
C GLY A 128 3.75 -3.37 16.86
N GLN A 129 2.67 -3.93 16.28
CA GLN A 129 1.83 -4.90 17.00
C GLN A 129 2.34 -6.33 16.80
N PHE A 130 1.72 -7.30 17.51
CA PHE A 130 2.01 -8.73 17.38
C PHE A 130 3.48 -9.06 17.64
N GLU A 131 3.92 -8.71 18.86
CA GLU A 131 5.29 -8.99 19.32
C GLU A 131 5.65 -10.47 19.14
N GLY A 132 6.89 -10.74 18.72
CA GLY A 132 7.37 -12.09 18.42
C GLY A 132 6.91 -12.66 17.07
N GLU A 133 5.99 -12.02 16.34
CA GLU A 133 5.58 -12.48 15.02
C GLU A 133 6.34 -11.77 13.90
N GLN A 134 6.82 -12.54 12.92
CA GLN A 134 7.42 -12.00 11.70
C GLN A 134 6.35 -11.38 10.81
N LYS A 135 6.63 -10.19 10.27
CA LYS A 135 5.73 -9.39 9.45
C LYS A 135 6.38 -9.06 8.11
N VAL A 136 5.58 -9.07 7.05
CA VAL A 136 6.00 -8.58 5.74
C VAL A 136 5.05 -7.46 5.33
N ILE A 137 5.57 -6.26 5.18
CA ILE A 137 4.86 -5.12 4.60
C ILE A 137 5.02 -5.19 3.08
N VAL A 138 3.92 -5.07 2.36
CA VAL A 138 3.88 -5.13 0.90
C VAL A 138 3.58 -3.74 0.36
N SER A 139 4.62 -3.01 -0.04
CA SER A 139 4.49 -1.67 -0.61
C SER A 139 5.67 -1.34 -1.53
N SER A 140 5.41 -0.50 -2.54
CA SER A 140 6.45 0.14 -3.38
C SER A 140 6.93 1.46 -2.78
N ASP A 141 6.29 1.93 -1.72
CA ASP A 141 6.67 3.17 -1.06
C ASP A 141 7.92 2.96 -0.21
N LYS A 142 8.93 3.79 -0.47
CA LYS A 142 10.19 3.75 0.28
C LYS A 142 10.03 4.24 1.72
N ASP A 143 8.95 4.95 2.03
CA ASP A 143 8.69 5.41 3.38
C ASP A 143 8.44 4.24 4.34
N MET A 144 7.98 3.08 3.82
CA MET A 144 7.87 1.84 4.58
C MET A 144 9.22 1.28 5.04
N TRP A 145 10.33 1.67 4.43
CA TRP A 145 11.66 1.17 4.79
C TRP A 145 12.10 1.57 6.20
N GLN A 146 11.56 2.66 6.74
CA GLN A 146 11.77 3.06 8.14
C GLN A 146 11.27 2.05 9.16
N LEU A 147 10.35 1.16 8.76
CA LEU A 147 9.73 0.16 9.62
C LEU A 147 10.53 -1.16 9.67
N ILE A 148 11.56 -1.29 8.83
CA ILE A 148 12.37 -2.52 8.74
C ILE A 148 13.10 -2.77 10.07
N SER A 149 12.95 -3.99 10.58
CA SER A 149 13.55 -4.46 11.82
C SER A 149 13.73 -5.98 11.78
N ASP A 150 14.25 -6.56 12.85
CA ASP A 150 14.38 -8.02 12.97
C ASP A 150 13.05 -8.78 12.83
N GLN A 151 11.91 -8.10 13.08
CA GLN A 151 10.58 -8.67 12.96
C GLN A 151 9.79 -8.16 11.74
N VAL A 152 10.29 -7.15 11.04
CA VAL A 152 9.58 -6.50 9.92
C VAL A 152 10.46 -6.47 8.69
N THR A 153 9.99 -7.12 7.65
CA THR A 153 10.58 -7.10 6.29
C THR A 153 9.65 -6.33 5.35
N VAL A 154 10.22 -5.58 4.42
CA VAL A 154 9.43 -4.95 3.34
C VAL A 154 9.61 -5.76 2.06
N TYR A 155 8.51 -6.24 1.49
CA TYR A 155 8.50 -6.75 0.12
C TYR A 155 8.27 -5.61 -0.86
N TRP A 156 9.23 -5.37 -1.74
CA TRP A 156 9.17 -4.36 -2.79
C TRP A 156 8.67 -4.95 -4.12
N PRO A 157 7.38 -4.83 -4.45
CA PRO A 157 6.77 -5.58 -5.56
C PRO A 157 7.33 -5.21 -6.94
N THR A 158 7.70 -3.94 -7.17
CA THR A 158 8.26 -3.49 -8.45
C THR A 158 9.61 -4.12 -8.77
N LYS A 159 10.40 -4.42 -7.75
CA LYS A 159 11.70 -5.11 -7.87
C LYS A 159 11.60 -6.61 -7.57
N LYS A 160 10.48 -7.07 -7.01
CA LYS A 160 10.25 -8.46 -6.56
C LYS A 160 11.30 -8.92 -5.56
N ILE A 161 11.70 -8.06 -4.64
CA ILE A 161 12.70 -8.36 -3.60
C ILE A 161 12.13 -8.14 -2.21
N TYR A 162 12.66 -8.91 -1.26
CA TYR A 162 12.48 -8.66 0.16
C TYR A 162 13.64 -7.80 0.66
N ILE A 163 13.32 -6.78 1.46
CA ILE A 163 14.31 -5.90 2.08
C ILE A 163 14.28 -6.18 3.58
N THR A 164 15.34 -6.83 4.06
CA THR A 164 15.58 -7.11 5.47
C THR A 164 16.63 -6.14 6.03
N PRO A 165 16.85 -6.08 7.34
CA PRO A 165 17.95 -5.28 7.90
C PRO A 165 19.31 -5.63 7.26
N GLY A 166 19.58 -6.92 7.03
CA GLY A 166 20.83 -7.39 6.44
C GLY A 166 20.99 -7.01 4.95
N ASP A 167 19.89 -6.85 4.23
CA ASP A 167 19.90 -6.47 2.81
C ASP A 167 19.79 -4.96 2.59
N PHE A 168 19.57 -4.18 3.64
CA PHE A 168 19.25 -2.76 3.52
C PHE A 168 20.35 -1.95 2.82
N SER A 169 21.61 -2.31 3.05
CA SER A 169 22.76 -1.68 2.38
C SER A 169 22.77 -1.82 0.86
N LYS A 170 22.01 -2.78 0.30
CA LYS A 170 21.85 -2.96 -1.16
C LYS A 170 20.89 -1.94 -1.79
N VAL A 171 20.04 -1.31 -0.98
CA VAL A 171 19.00 -0.40 -1.44
C VAL A 171 19.14 1.03 -0.88
N SER A 172 19.89 1.20 0.21
CA SER A 172 20.15 2.48 0.85
C SER A 172 21.56 2.51 1.45
N PRO A 173 22.28 3.64 1.36
CA PRO A 173 23.59 3.80 2.03
C PRO A 173 23.44 3.99 3.54
N PHE A 174 22.24 4.16 4.06
CA PHE A 174 21.97 4.42 5.47
C PHE A 174 21.50 3.15 6.19
N HIS A 175 21.73 3.07 7.50
CA HIS A 175 21.11 2.02 8.32
C HIS A 175 19.59 2.25 8.45
N PRO A 176 18.75 1.21 8.55
CA PRO A 176 17.28 1.38 8.66
C PRO A 176 16.87 2.35 9.78
N SER A 177 17.51 2.28 10.95
CA SER A 177 17.23 3.17 12.10
C SER A 177 17.49 4.66 11.81
N ASN A 178 18.36 4.97 10.86
CA ASN A 178 18.73 6.34 10.49
C ASN A 178 18.05 6.80 9.19
N TYR A 179 17.26 5.93 8.58
CA TYR A 179 16.72 6.18 7.24
C TYR A 179 15.81 7.41 7.18
N VAL A 180 14.94 7.59 8.18
CA VAL A 180 14.04 8.75 8.27
C VAL A 180 14.84 10.05 8.39
N LEU A 181 15.80 10.07 9.31
CA LEU A 181 16.65 11.24 9.53
C LEU A 181 17.46 11.57 8.28
N ALA A 182 18.05 10.55 7.67
CA ALA A 182 18.82 10.72 6.44
C ALA A 182 17.97 11.26 5.28
N ARG A 183 16.73 10.79 5.13
CA ARG A 183 15.80 11.35 4.13
C ARG A 183 15.44 12.79 4.43
N ALA A 184 15.13 13.11 5.67
CA ALA A 184 14.76 14.47 6.06
C ALA A 184 15.91 15.48 5.82
N LEU A 185 17.16 15.05 6.04
CA LEU A 185 18.32 15.94 5.91
C LEU A 185 18.92 15.98 4.51
N ALA A 186 18.93 14.87 3.78
CA ALA A 186 19.71 14.73 2.54
C ALA A 186 18.87 14.76 1.26
N MET A 187 17.60 14.44 1.31
CA MET A 187 16.82 14.20 0.10
C MET A 187 15.69 15.20 -0.15
N GLY A 188 15.36 16.05 0.83
CA GLY A 188 14.20 16.95 0.68
C GLY A 188 12.99 16.18 0.14
N ASP A 189 11.78 16.62 0.35
CA ASP A 189 10.61 16.06 -0.33
C ASP A 189 10.74 16.33 -1.85
N SER A 190 11.16 15.32 -2.61
CA SER A 190 11.13 15.33 -4.08
C SER A 190 9.93 14.56 -4.58
#